data_a984dbf35ce91bc83bc57443addae29a
#
_entry.id   a984dbf35ce91bc83bc57443addae29a
#
_cell.length_a   1.000
_cell.length_b   1.000
_cell.length_c   1.000
_cell.angle_alpha   90.00
_cell.angle_beta   90.00
_cell.angle_gamma   90.00
#
_symmetry.space_group_name_H-M   'P 1'
#
loop_
_entity.id
_entity.type
_entity.pdbx_description
1 polymer ?
#
loop_
_entity_poly.entity_id
_entity_poly.type
_entity_poly.pdbx_seq_one_letter_code
_entity_poly.pdbx_strand_id
1 'polypeptide(L)'
;EQDAKAAKTLADAEKTAAEVRQQLKNADAEAAAKLAAAQKSADAAMQRQLSDARAQAEQILADAHAAAQREHDKLLSDARKELKDLAVTATEKLVLQSDGDAFDQFLDAAERGESHA
;
A
#
# COMPACT_ATOMS: atom_id res chain seq x y z
N GLU A 1 -76.03 -24.12 -33.90
CA GLU A 1 -75.46 -22.79 -33.75
C GLU A 1 -74.89 -22.55 -32.34
N GLN A 2 -75.57 -22.99 -31.29
CA GLN A 2 -75.03 -22.85 -29.91
C GLN A 2 -73.82 -23.71 -29.64
N ASP A 3 -73.73 -24.91 -30.18
CA ASP A 3 -72.61 -25.82 -30.09
C ASP A 3 -71.39 -25.27 -30.83
N ALA A 4 -71.62 -24.64 -31.97
CA ALA A 4 -70.52 -24.02 -32.73
C ALA A 4 -70.00 -22.79 -32.03
N LYS A 5 -70.84 -21.99 -31.40
CA LYS A 5 -70.41 -20.82 -30.56
C LYS A 5 -69.69 -21.27 -29.32
N ALA A 6 -70.19 -22.32 -28.65
CA ALA A 6 -69.54 -22.87 -27.48
C ALA A 6 -68.15 -23.44 -27.79
N ALA A 7 -68.05 -24.16 -28.91
CA ALA A 7 -66.77 -24.70 -29.38
C ALA A 7 -65.78 -23.60 -29.73
N LYS A 8 -66.24 -22.53 -30.36
CA LYS A 8 -65.39 -21.36 -30.66
C LYS A 8 -64.91 -20.63 -29.41
N THR A 9 -65.83 -20.44 -28.47
CA THR A 9 -65.51 -19.79 -27.18
C THR A 9 -64.46 -20.62 -26.41
N LEU A 10 -64.61 -21.95 -26.39
CA LEU A 10 -63.67 -22.86 -25.77
C LEU A 10 -62.29 -22.81 -26.45
N ALA A 11 -62.30 -22.84 -27.80
CA ALA A 11 -61.05 -22.74 -28.55
C ALA A 11 -60.32 -21.41 -28.31
N ASP A 12 -61.07 -20.29 -28.28
CA ASP A 12 -60.55 -18.97 -27.99
C ASP A 12 -59.97 -18.90 -26.55
N ALA A 13 -60.68 -19.51 -25.57
CA ALA A 13 -60.24 -19.58 -24.19
C ALA A 13 -58.95 -20.42 -24.07
N GLU A 14 -58.83 -21.52 -24.74
CA GLU A 14 -57.63 -22.35 -24.77
C GLU A 14 -56.44 -21.63 -25.39
N LYS A 15 -56.71 -20.90 -26.48
CA LYS A 15 -55.70 -20.09 -27.16
C LYS A 15 -55.17 -19.00 -26.23
N THR A 16 -56.10 -18.29 -25.57
CA THR A 16 -55.72 -17.24 -24.60
C THR A 16 -54.95 -17.82 -23.43
N ALA A 17 -55.37 -18.96 -22.90
CA ALA A 17 -54.62 -19.65 -21.83
C ALA A 17 -53.21 -20.07 -22.27
N ALA A 18 -53.05 -20.56 -23.49
CA ALA A 18 -51.74 -20.89 -24.04
C ALA A 18 -50.85 -19.68 -24.21
N GLU A 19 -51.43 -18.56 -24.69
CA GLU A 19 -50.70 -17.28 -24.79
C GLU A 19 -50.23 -16.78 -23.44
N VAL A 20 -51.10 -16.81 -22.42
CA VAL A 20 -50.77 -16.40 -21.04
C VAL A 20 -49.66 -17.27 -20.46
N ARG A 21 -49.73 -18.60 -20.64
CA ARG A 21 -48.68 -19.51 -20.20
C ARG A 21 -47.37 -19.19 -20.86
N GLN A 22 -47.37 -18.91 -22.16
CA GLN A 22 -46.17 -18.54 -22.89
C GLN A 22 -45.57 -17.23 -22.41
N GLN A 23 -46.43 -16.23 -22.16
CA GLN A 23 -46.01 -14.93 -21.58
C GLN A 23 -45.38 -15.10 -20.19
N LEU A 24 -45.98 -15.94 -19.33
CA LEU A 24 -45.43 -16.27 -18.03
C LEU A 24 -44.06 -16.94 -18.12
N LYS A 25 -43.97 -17.92 -19.02
CA LYS A 25 -42.73 -18.64 -19.31
C LYS A 25 -41.62 -17.68 -19.77
N ASN A 26 -41.97 -16.78 -20.67
CA ASN A 26 -41.06 -15.75 -21.17
C ASN A 26 -40.65 -14.77 -20.05
N ALA A 27 -41.60 -14.35 -19.21
CA ALA A 27 -41.31 -13.48 -18.08
C ALA A 27 -40.40 -14.14 -17.05
N ASP A 28 -40.65 -15.41 -16.75
CA ASP A 28 -39.79 -16.19 -15.87
C ASP A 28 -38.37 -16.33 -16.42
N ALA A 29 -38.24 -16.61 -17.72
CA ALA A 29 -36.95 -16.73 -18.40
C ALA A 29 -36.21 -15.37 -18.41
N GLU A 30 -36.93 -14.28 -18.66
CA GLU A 30 -36.38 -12.92 -18.61
C GLU A 30 -35.89 -12.55 -17.22
N ALA A 31 -36.71 -12.85 -16.21
CA ALA A 31 -36.35 -12.62 -14.82
C ALA A 31 -35.10 -13.41 -14.40
N ALA A 32 -35.05 -14.70 -14.80
CA ALA A 32 -33.88 -15.54 -14.55
C ALA A 32 -32.63 -15.01 -15.24
N ALA A 33 -32.76 -14.56 -16.49
CA ALA A 33 -31.64 -13.98 -17.24
C ALA A 33 -31.14 -12.67 -16.62
N LYS A 34 -32.05 -11.81 -16.17
CA LYS A 34 -31.70 -10.57 -15.48
C LYS A 34 -31.01 -10.83 -14.15
N LEU A 35 -31.51 -11.82 -13.40
CA LEU A 35 -30.88 -12.20 -12.14
C LEU A 35 -29.47 -12.76 -12.36
N ALA A 36 -29.29 -13.63 -13.34
CA ALA A 36 -28.00 -14.18 -13.69
C ALA A 36 -27.01 -13.09 -14.14
N ALA A 37 -27.48 -12.14 -14.96
CA ALA A 37 -26.69 -10.99 -15.40
C ALA A 37 -26.29 -10.09 -14.23
N ALA A 38 -27.22 -9.84 -13.30
CA ALA A 38 -26.97 -9.05 -12.12
C ALA A 38 -25.94 -9.72 -11.20
N GLN A 39 -26.04 -11.03 -11.00
CA GLN A 39 -25.05 -11.80 -10.22
C GLN A 39 -23.67 -11.77 -10.87
N LYS A 40 -23.61 -11.96 -12.17
CA LYS A 40 -22.35 -11.89 -12.92
C LYS A 40 -21.72 -10.51 -12.82
N SER A 41 -22.53 -9.46 -12.93
CA SER A 41 -22.07 -8.08 -12.80
C SER A 41 -21.58 -7.77 -11.38
N ALA A 42 -22.31 -8.24 -10.36
CA ALA A 42 -21.92 -8.09 -8.96
C ALA A 42 -20.61 -8.82 -8.64
N ASP A 43 -20.46 -10.05 -9.15
CA ASP A 43 -19.22 -10.82 -8.96
C ASP A 43 -18.04 -10.15 -9.65
N ALA A 44 -18.22 -9.63 -10.87
CA ALA A 44 -17.20 -8.88 -11.58
C ALA A 44 -16.80 -7.60 -10.84
N ALA A 45 -17.78 -6.87 -10.27
CA ALA A 45 -17.52 -5.68 -9.48
C ALA A 45 -16.75 -6.02 -8.19
N MET A 46 -17.13 -7.10 -7.52
CA MET A 46 -16.44 -7.58 -6.32
C MET A 46 -14.99 -7.98 -6.64
N GLN A 47 -14.77 -8.71 -7.71
CA GLN A 47 -13.43 -9.11 -8.18
C GLN A 47 -12.56 -7.88 -8.46
N ARG A 48 -13.15 -6.88 -9.11
CA ARG A 48 -12.45 -5.63 -9.41
C ARG A 48 -12.09 -4.86 -8.14
N GLN A 49 -13.02 -4.75 -7.20
CA GLN A 49 -12.75 -4.10 -5.91
C GLN A 49 -11.65 -4.82 -5.13
N LEU A 50 -11.66 -6.16 -5.12
CA LEU A 50 -10.62 -6.95 -4.48
C LEU A 50 -9.26 -6.73 -5.14
N SER A 51 -9.22 -6.74 -6.46
CA SER A 51 -8.00 -6.49 -7.23
C SER A 51 -7.45 -5.09 -6.96
N ASP A 52 -8.31 -4.07 -6.96
CA ASP A 52 -7.93 -2.68 -6.68
C ASP A 52 -7.43 -2.54 -5.23
N ALA A 53 -8.11 -3.17 -4.28
CA ALA A 53 -7.71 -3.13 -2.87
C ALA A 53 -6.35 -3.79 -2.66
N ARG A 54 -6.08 -4.90 -3.33
CA ARG A 54 -4.77 -5.58 -3.29
C ARG A 54 -3.67 -4.70 -3.90
N ALA A 55 -3.96 -4.07 -5.04
CA ALA A 55 -3.02 -3.17 -5.69
C ALA A 55 -2.69 -1.98 -4.80
N GLN A 56 -3.69 -1.39 -4.15
CA GLN A 56 -3.49 -0.30 -3.20
C GLN A 56 -2.70 -0.75 -1.98
N ALA A 57 -2.99 -1.93 -1.44
CA ALA A 57 -2.25 -2.48 -0.31
C ALA A 57 -0.77 -2.72 -0.66
N GLU A 58 -0.50 -3.28 -1.84
CA GLU A 58 0.86 -3.47 -2.34
C GLU A 58 1.59 -2.14 -2.51
N GLN A 59 0.90 -1.13 -3.03
CA GLN A 59 1.48 0.21 -3.18
C GLN A 59 1.80 0.85 -1.83
N ILE A 60 0.89 0.74 -0.87
CA ILE A 60 1.09 1.24 0.49
C ILE A 60 2.29 0.56 1.14
N LEU A 61 2.41 -0.76 1.00
CA LEU A 61 3.55 -1.51 1.52
C LEU A 61 4.85 -1.10 0.83
N ALA A 62 4.84 -0.97 -0.49
CA ALA A 62 6.01 -0.52 -1.23
C ALA A 62 6.45 0.88 -0.82
N ASP A 63 5.50 1.80 -0.67
CA ASP A 63 5.77 3.18 -0.22
C ASP A 63 6.31 3.20 1.22
N ALA A 64 5.75 2.36 2.10
CA ALA A 64 6.21 2.25 3.48
C ALA A 64 7.64 1.69 3.56
N HIS A 65 7.94 0.66 2.76
CA HIS A 65 9.30 0.11 2.67
C HIS A 65 10.29 1.14 2.14
N ALA A 66 9.92 1.87 1.09
CA ALA A 66 10.77 2.92 0.53
C ALA A 66 11.01 4.06 1.53
N ALA A 67 9.97 4.46 2.27
CA ALA A 67 10.10 5.49 3.31
C ALA A 67 10.98 5.01 4.46
N ALA A 68 10.80 3.76 4.92
CA ALA A 68 11.63 3.17 5.97
C ALA A 68 13.10 3.07 5.54
N GLN A 69 13.34 2.68 4.29
CA GLN A 69 14.70 2.60 3.75
C GLN A 69 15.36 3.98 3.69
N ARG A 70 14.63 5.00 3.24
CA ARG A 70 15.14 6.38 3.22
C ARG A 70 15.46 6.89 4.62
N GLU A 71 14.59 6.61 5.58
CA GLU A 71 14.80 7.00 6.97
C GLU A 71 15.99 6.28 7.58
N HIS A 72 16.12 4.99 7.33
CA HIS A 72 17.27 4.18 7.74
C HIS A 72 18.56 4.75 7.16
N ASP A 73 18.61 5.04 5.87
CA ASP A 73 19.78 5.59 5.20
C ASP A 73 20.15 6.97 5.75
N LYS A 74 19.14 7.78 6.04
CA LYS A 74 19.33 9.11 6.66
C LYS A 74 19.92 8.99 8.06
N LEU A 75 19.36 8.10 8.89
CA LEU A 75 19.87 7.85 10.24
C LEU A 75 21.32 7.34 10.22
N LEU A 76 21.64 6.43 9.31
CA LEU A 76 23.02 5.97 9.14
C LEU A 76 23.94 7.10 8.71
N SER A 77 23.52 7.92 7.76
CA SER A 77 24.29 9.07 7.29
C SER A 77 24.54 10.07 8.41
N ASP A 78 23.49 10.41 9.18
CA ASP A 78 23.57 11.32 10.31
C ASP A 78 24.47 10.75 11.42
N ALA A 79 24.35 9.46 11.73
CA ALA A 79 25.19 8.80 12.72
C ALA A 79 26.66 8.81 12.32
N ARG A 80 26.96 8.54 11.05
CA ARG A 80 28.33 8.61 10.51
C ARG A 80 28.90 10.01 10.60
N LYS A 81 28.06 11.01 10.33
CA LYS A 81 28.43 12.42 10.42
C LYS A 81 28.75 12.81 11.85
N GLU A 82 27.92 12.40 12.81
CA GLU A 82 28.15 12.64 14.23
C GLU A 82 29.39 11.94 14.75
N LEU A 83 29.61 10.70 14.33
CA LEU A 83 30.83 9.96 14.68
C LEU A 83 32.06 10.62 14.11
N LYS A 84 32.00 11.09 12.86
CA LYS A 84 33.10 11.82 12.24
C LYS A 84 33.40 13.12 12.98
N ASP A 85 32.38 13.90 13.31
CA ASP A 85 32.52 15.16 14.05
C ASP A 85 33.09 14.91 15.45
N LEU A 86 32.61 13.86 16.11
CA LEU A 86 33.13 13.46 17.42
C LEU A 86 34.60 13.02 17.34
N ALA A 87 34.95 12.23 16.32
CA ALA A 87 36.34 11.81 16.10
C ALA A 87 37.25 12.99 15.81
N VAL A 88 36.82 13.95 15.01
CA VAL A 88 37.57 15.18 14.74
C VAL A 88 37.75 15.99 16.00
N THR A 89 36.68 16.18 16.78
CA THR A 89 36.75 16.90 18.04
C THR A 89 37.67 16.23 19.05
N ALA A 90 37.60 14.90 19.16
CA ALA A 90 38.48 14.14 20.04
C ALA A 90 39.93 14.23 19.60
N THR A 91 40.21 14.16 18.29
CA THR A 91 41.52 14.34 17.73
C THR A 91 42.08 15.73 18.00
N GLU A 92 41.28 16.78 17.81
CA GLU A 92 41.66 18.16 18.10
C GLU A 92 42.02 18.34 19.57
N LYS A 93 41.21 17.81 20.49
CA LYS A 93 41.48 17.86 21.93
C LYS A 93 42.75 17.11 22.30
N LEU A 94 42.97 15.95 21.69
CA LEU A 94 44.18 15.17 21.92
C LEU A 94 45.44 15.89 21.42
N VAL A 95 45.34 16.48 20.23
CA VAL A 95 46.44 17.28 19.66
C VAL A 95 46.76 18.51 20.55
N LEU A 96 45.71 19.22 20.96
CA LEU A 96 45.87 20.39 21.87
C LEU A 96 46.50 19.99 23.22
N GLN A 97 46.05 18.88 23.80
CA GLN A 97 46.64 18.37 25.06
C GLN A 97 48.08 17.89 24.84
N SER A 98 48.31 17.17 23.75
CA SER A 98 49.67 16.70 23.41
C SER A 98 50.64 17.85 23.14
N ASP A 99 50.18 18.86 22.39
CA ASP A 99 51.00 20.08 22.14
C ASP A 99 51.20 20.88 23.44
N GLY A 100 50.15 20.99 24.27
CA GLY A 100 50.27 21.62 25.59
C GLY A 100 51.25 20.90 26.49
N ASP A 101 51.13 19.57 26.59
CA ASP A 101 52.04 18.72 27.37
C ASP A 101 53.46 18.80 26.83
N ALA A 102 53.63 18.72 25.53
CA ALA A 102 54.94 18.81 24.87
C ALA A 102 55.55 20.19 25.09
N PHE A 103 54.76 21.26 25.05
CA PHE A 103 55.19 22.61 25.29
C PHE A 103 55.57 22.81 26.78
N ASP A 104 54.78 22.31 27.71
CA ASP A 104 55.08 22.32 29.14
C ASP A 104 56.34 21.54 29.46
N GLN A 105 56.52 20.37 28.86
CA GLN A 105 57.73 19.57 28.99
C GLN A 105 58.95 20.31 28.44
N PHE A 106 58.80 21.00 27.34
CA PHE A 106 59.85 21.83 26.75
C PHE A 106 60.23 22.97 27.66
N LEU A 107 59.23 23.68 28.19
CA LEU A 107 59.49 24.75 29.17
C LEU A 107 60.19 24.25 30.42
N ASP A 108 59.77 23.13 30.97
CA ASP A 108 60.41 22.53 32.15
C ASP A 108 61.85 22.15 31.85
N ALA A 109 62.12 21.60 30.68
CA ALA A 109 63.49 21.25 30.25
C ALA A 109 64.35 22.48 30.07
N ALA A 110 63.80 23.58 29.52
CA ALA A 110 64.50 24.86 29.37
C ALA A 110 64.82 25.49 30.71
N GLU A 111 63.86 25.48 31.64
CA GLU A 111 64.08 25.96 33.00
C GLU A 111 65.14 25.16 33.74
N ARG A 112 65.14 23.85 33.60
CA ARG A 112 66.16 22.99 34.18
C ARG A 112 67.51 23.22 33.52
N GLY A 113 67.55 23.44 32.22
CA GLY A 113 68.75 23.80 31.51
C GLY A 113 69.36 25.13 31.99
N GLU A 114 68.52 26.11 32.23
CA GLU A 114 68.95 27.41 32.80
C GLU A 114 69.45 27.28 34.23
N SER A 115 68.84 26.43 35.05
CA SER A 115 69.27 26.20 36.43
C SER A 115 70.55 25.45 36.57
N HIS A 116 71.04 24.78 35.53
CA HIS A 116 72.33 24.08 35.48
C HIS A 116 73.43 24.91 34.84
N ALA A 117 73.09 25.99 34.26
CA ALA A 117 74.07 26.93 33.70
C ALA A 117 74.58 27.88 34.77
#